data_cbaa8ad8df5950579619dbc053f736db
#
_entry.id   cbaa8ad8df5950579619dbc053f736db
#
_cell.length_a   1.000
_cell.length_b   1.000
_cell.length_c   1.000
_cell.angle_alpha   90.00
_cell.angle_beta   90.00
_cell.angle_gamma   90.00
#
_symmetry.space_group_name_H-M   'P 1'
#
loop_
_entity.id
_entity.type
_entity.pdbx_description
1 polymer ?
#
loop_
_entity_poly.entity_id
_entity_poly.type
_entity_poly.pdbx_seq_one_letter_code
_entity_poly.pdbx_strand_id
1 'polypeptide(L)'
;MRTRELRLALPLACILVPGLHASPTPTPHRVTILYDAFGGRAGLTRDWGFAALVEYGGKRILFDTGNNAAIFARNVRALGVDLSRLDFVVISHRHGDHTAGLSHVLRLNPKVKIYAPKEAFGEFGSAIPGSFYRRDSTLPDSMRYFAGSPPAAFASGTVWPEANIQWIDTLTQVAPGVTLISTVSKTPGTLELRELSLAVRGPQGLVLLVGCSHPGIETILEASRPLGERVHLIFGGLHLPAAPDTTIGRIASSLRDRWDVARIAPGHCTGEPAFAALRRVFGSRYVYAGLGTVIEVP
;
A
#
# COMPACT_ATOMS: atom_id res chain seq x y z
N MET A 1 -95.24 2.52 -11.44
CA MET A 1 -94.33 1.73 -10.61
C MET A 1 -92.86 1.95 -11.15
N ARG A 2 -92.00 2.69 -10.44
CA ARG A 2 -90.61 2.94 -10.82
C ARG A 2 -89.73 2.15 -9.84
N THR A 3 -89.02 1.15 -10.35
CA THR A 3 -88.05 0.35 -9.61
C THR A 3 -86.75 1.13 -9.47
N ARG A 4 -86.33 1.38 -8.23
CA ARG A 4 -85.02 1.98 -7.86
C ARG A 4 -84.00 0.86 -7.80
N GLU A 5 -83.00 0.90 -8.68
CA GLU A 5 -81.80 0.08 -8.56
C GLU A 5 -80.85 0.66 -7.49
N LEU A 6 -80.55 -0.14 -6.53
CA LEU A 6 -79.60 0.16 -5.45
C LEU A 6 -78.19 -0.23 -5.92
N ARG A 7 -77.31 0.74 -6.25
CA ARG A 7 -75.92 0.48 -6.57
C ARG A 7 -75.12 0.39 -5.29
N LEU A 8 -74.64 -0.81 -4.92
CA LEU A 8 -73.65 -1.01 -3.88
C LEU A 8 -72.27 -0.55 -4.37
N ALA A 9 -71.69 0.47 -3.77
CA ALA A 9 -70.29 0.85 -3.96
C ALA A 9 -69.42 0.05 -2.94
N LEU A 10 -68.53 -0.82 -3.45
CA LEU A 10 -67.51 -1.46 -2.64
C LEU A 10 -66.35 -0.49 -2.44
N PRO A 11 -65.83 -0.33 -1.22
CA PRO A 11 -64.63 0.45 -1.00
C PRO A 11 -63.39 -0.31 -1.49
N LEU A 12 -62.59 0.33 -2.30
CA LEU A 12 -61.28 -0.15 -2.78
C LEU A 12 -60.28 0.01 -1.61
N ALA A 13 -59.96 -1.10 -0.91
CA ALA A 13 -58.92 -1.11 0.09
C ALA A 13 -57.54 -1.04 -0.56
N CYS A 14 -56.86 0.10 -0.46
CA CYS A 14 -55.46 0.23 -0.80
C CYS A 14 -54.62 -0.60 0.19
N ILE A 15 -54.10 -1.74 -0.28
CA ILE A 15 -53.12 -2.53 0.47
C ILE A 15 -51.76 -1.81 0.30
N LEU A 16 -51.30 -1.10 1.34
CA LEU A 16 -49.90 -0.62 1.42
C LEU A 16 -49.00 -1.84 1.61
N VAL A 17 -48.30 -2.21 0.55
CA VAL A 17 -47.21 -3.18 0.61
C VAL A 17 -46.01 -2.49 1.30
N PRO A 18 -45.56 -2.95 2.49
CA PRO A 18 -44.37 -2.38 3.10
C PRO A 18 -43.17 -2.60 2.18
N GLY A 19 -42.54 -1.50 1.76
CA GLY A 19 -41.33 -1.55 0.94
C GLY A 19 -40.26 -2.41 1.62
N LEU A 20 -39.82 -3.46 0.96
CA LEU A 20 -38.63 -4.23 1.32
C LEU A 20 -37.44 -3.26 1.33
N HIS A 21 -37.05 -2.79 2.53
CA HIS A 21 -35.80 -2.08 2.70
C HIS A 21 -34.70 -3.12 2.44
N ALA A 22 -34.03 -3.01 1.28
CA ALA A 22 -32.84 -3.78 0.99
C ALA A 22 -31.82 -3.45 2.11
N SER A 23 -31.43 -4.46 2.88
CA SER A 23 -30.35 -4.31 3.85
C SER A 23 -29.11 -3.78 3.12
N PRO A 24 -28.40 -2.78 3.66
CA PRO A 24 -27.20 -2.27 3.03
C PRO A 24 -26.21 -3.43 2.83
N THR A 25 -25.74 -3.60 1.61
CA THR A 25 -24.70 -4.60 1.32
C THR A 25 -23.51 -4.33 2.23
N PRO A 26 -22.98 -5.32 2.96
CA PRO A 26 -21.85 -5.12 3.84
C PRO A 26 -20.70 -4.47 3.06
N THR A 27 -20.13 -3.41 3.59
CA THR A 27 -18.97 -2.74 2.99
C THR A 27 -17.80 -3.73 3.01
N PRO A 28 -17.17 -4.05 1.89
CA PRO A 28 -16.10 -5.04 1.87
C PRO A 28 -14.89 -4.52 2.66
N HIS A 29 -14.33 -5.39 3.50
CA HIS A 29 -13.05 -5.19 4.15
C HIS A 29 -12.07 -6.22 3.57
N ARG A 30 -11.27 -5.83 2.59
CA ARG A 30 -10.38 -6.76 1.88
C ARG A 30 -9.17 -6.07 1.28
N VAL A 31 -8.13 -6.86 1.04
CA VAL A 31 -6.92 -6.48 0.30
C VAL A 31 -6.83 -7.32 -0.96
N THR A 32 -6.68 -6.68 -2.11
CA THR A 32 -6.44 -7.33 -3.40
C THR A 32 -5.03 -7.01 -3.87
N ILE A 33 -4.20 -8.04 -4.11
CA ILE A 33 -2.84 -7.86 -4.63
C ILE A 33 -2.88 -7.61 -6.13
N LEU A 34 -2.47 -6.42 -6.56
CA LEU A 34 -2.54 -5.95 -7.95
C LEU A 34 -1.22 -6.15 -8.72
N TYR A 35 -0.10 -6.22 -7.99
CA TYR A 35 1.24 -6.31 -8.57
C TYR A 35 2.18 -7.03 -7.61
N ASP A 36 2.83 -8.08 -8.09
CA ASP A 36 3.87 -8.82 -7.36
C ASP A 36 4.64 -9.72 -8.33
N ALA A 37 5.84 -10.16 -7.93
CA ALA A 37 6.70 -11.04 -8.69
C ALA A 37 6.26 -12.53 -8.65
N PHE A 38 5.33 -12.90 -7.75
CA PHE A 38 4.79 -14.25 -7.65
C PHE A 38 3.26 -14.27 -7.64
N GLY A 39 2.69 -15.39 -8.01
CA GLY A 39 1.24 -15.60 -8.10
C GLY A 39 0.90 -16.51 -9.27
N GLY A 40 -0.24 -17.19 -9.18
CA GLY A 40 -0.66 -18.19 -10.16
C GLY A 40 -1.92 -17.86 -10.96
N ARG A 41 -2.52 -16.67 -10.79
CA ARG A 41 -3.78 -16.32 -11.45
C ARG A 41 -3.56 -16.09 -12.95
N ALA A 42 -4.26 -16.83 -13.79
CA ALA A 42 -4.22 -16.68 -15.23
C ALA A 42 -4.63 -15.27 -15.68
N GLY A 43 -4.04 -14.78 -16.76
CA GLY A 43 -4.32 -13.45 -17.33
C GLY A 43 -3.62 -12.29 -16.63
N LEU A 44 -2.84 -12.54 -15.57
CA LEU A 44 -2.04 -11.54 -14.90
C LEU A 44 -0.55 -11.69 -15.25
N THR A 45 0.16 -10.57 -15.30
CA THR A 45 1.60 -10.52 -15.57
C THR A 45 2.35 -10.24 -14.27
N ARG A 46 3.24 -11.16 -13.88
CA ARG A 46 4.17 -11.00 -12.76
C ARG A 46 5.31 -10.08 -13.16
N ASP A 47 5.72 -9.23 -12.25
CA ASP A 47 6.91 -8.40 -12.39
C ASP A 47 7.38 -7.98 -10.99
N TRP A 48 8.66 -7.60 -10.87
CA TRP A 48 9.23 -7.13 -9.61
C TRP A 48 8.59 -5.80 -9.22
N GLY A 49 8.06 -5.70 -7.99
CA GLY A 49 7.37 -4.52 -7.48
C GLY A 49 6.13 -4.89 -6.67
N PHE A 50 5.47 -3.90 -6.09
CA PHE A 50 4.29 -4.12 -5.25
C PHE A 50 3.17 -3.13 -5.56
N ALA A 51 1.93 -3.62 -5.54
CA ALA A 51 0.74 -2.79 -5.45
C ALA A 51 -0.43 -3.59 -4.86
N ALA A 52 -1.24 -2.95 -4.02
CA ALA A 52 -2.42 -3.54 -3.44
C ALA A 52 -3.59 -2.55 -3.40
N LEU A 53 -4.81 -3.02 -3.65
CA LEU A 53 -6.04 -2.29 -3.37
C LEU A 53 -6.57 -2.71 -2.00
N VAL A 54 -6.76 -1.75 -1.12
CA VAL A 54 -7.39 -1.92 0.19
C VAL A 54 -8.78 -1.32 0.14
N GLU A 55 -9.80 -2.15 0.37
CA GLU A 55 -11.18 -1.71 0.53
C GLU A 55 -11.54 -1.85 2.02
N TYR A 56 -11.75 -0.73 2.69
CA TYR A 56 -11.99 -0.70 4.12
C TYR A 56 -12.84 0.52 4.52
N GLY A 57 -13.86 0.31 5.36
CA GLY A 57 -14.71 1.39 5.89
C GLY A 57 -15.35 2.24 4.79
N GLY A 58 -15.69 1.66 3.65
CA GLY A 58 -16.21 2.35 2.47
C GLY A 58 -15.15 3.09 1.64
N LYS A 59 -13.87 3.03 2.04
CA LYS A 59 -12.74 3.63 1.32
C LYS A 59 -12.09 2.64 0.37
N ARG A 60 -11.60 3.17 -0.75
CA ARG A 60 -10.81 2.46 -1.75
C ARG A 60 -9.42 3.09 -1.81
N ILE A 61 -8.45 2.41 -1.24
CA ILE A 61 -7.08 2.89 -1.03
C ILE A 61 -6.15 2.09 -1.94
N LEU A 62 -5.42 2.76 -2.81
CA LEU A 62 -4.33 2.11 -3.53
C LEU A 62 -3.04 2.28 -2.74
N PHE A 63 -2.39 1.17 -2.40
CA PHE A 63 -1.09 1.14 -1.75
C PHE A 63 -0.04 0.69 -2.76
N ASP A 64 0.88 1.59 -3.13
CA ASP A 64 1.87 1.45 -4.19
C ASP A 64 1.32 1.19 -5.60
N THR A 65 2.18 1.21 -6.62
CA THR A 65 1.77 1.18 -8.03
C THR A 65 2.64 0.28 -8.92
N GLY A 66 3.56 -0.51 -8.35
CA GLY A 66 4.42 -1.44 -9.08
C GLY A 66 5.55 -0.77 -9.87
N ASN A 67 6.29 -1.59 -10.62
CA ASN A 67 7.52 -1.24 -11.32
C ASN A 67 7.32 -0.82 -12.79
N ASN A 68 6.20 -1.20 -13.40
CA ASN A 68 5.92 -0.95 -14.80
C ASN A 68 4.47 -0.51 -15.02
N ALA A 69 4.28 0.71 -15.50
CA ALA A 69 2.95 1.30 -15.68
C ALA A 69 2.04 0.51 -16.65
N ALA A 70 2.62 -0.13 -17.68
CA ALA A 70 1.86 -0.92 -18.65
C ALA A 70 1.43 -2.27 -18.07
N ILE A 71 2.29 -2.93 -17.29
CA ILE A 71 1.96 -4.17 -16.58
C ILE A 71 0.90 -3.87 -15.50
N PHE A 72 1.11 -2.82 -14.69
CA PHE A 72 0.15 -2.38 -13.69
C PHE A 72 -1.23 -2.14 -14.32
N ALA A 73 -1.31 -1.37 -15.41
CA ALA A 73 -2.56 -1.09 -16.13
C ALA A 73 -3.26 -2.35 -16.63
N ARG A 74 -2.50 -3.33 -17.17
CA ARG A 74 -3.07 -4.63 -17.62
C ARG A 74 -3.63 -5.44 -16.46
N ASN A 75 -2.87 -5.57 -15.38
CA ASN A 75 -3.28 -6.33 -14.20
C ASN A 75 -4.54 -5.71 -13.55
N VAL A 76 -4.55 -4.40 -13.35
CA VAL A 76 -5.69 -3.65 -12.81
C VAL A 76 -6.96 -3.87 -13.66
N ARG A 77 -6.82 -3.79 -15.00
CA ARG A 77 -7.94 -4.06 -15.93
C ARG A 77 -8.42 -5.51 -15.84
N ALA A 78 -7.49 -6.48 -15.83
CA ALA A 78 -7.82 -7.89 -15.75
C ALA A 78 -8.49 -8.27 -14.41
N LEU A 79 -8.20 -7.52 -13.35
CA LEU A 79 -8.82 -7.66 -12.03
C LEU A 79 -10.13 -6.88 -11.88
N GLY A 80 -10.54 -6.09 -12.91
CA GLY A 80 -11.75 -5.28 -12.87
C GLY A 80 -11.70 -4.13 -11.86
N VAL A 81 -10.50 -3.63 -11.53
CA VAL A 81 -10.32 -2.55 -10.57
C VAL A 81 -10.48 -1.20 -11.26
N ASP A 82 -11.41 -0.40 -10.80
CA ASP A 82 -11.64 0.98 -11.27
C ASP A 82 -10.81 1.97 -10.42
N LEU A 83 -9.73 2.50 -11.02
CA LEU A 83 -8.85 3.48 -10.38
C LEU A 83 -9.45 4.89 -10.34
N SER A 84 -10.48 5.19 -11.12
CA SER A 84 -11.15 6.50 -11.06
C SER A 84 -11.93 6.71 -9.76
N ARG A 85 -12.21 5.60 -9.04
CA ARG A 85 -12.98 5.58 -7.80
C ARG A 85 -12.11 5.42 -6.55
N LEU A 86 -10.82 5.72 -6.63
CA LEU A 86 -9.94 5.73 -5.46
C LEU A 86 -10.25 6.95 -4.59
N ASP A 87 -10.33 6.75 -3.28
CA ASP A 87 -10.37 7.85 -2.31
C ASP A 87 -8.99 8.50 -2.17
N PHE A 88 -7.94 7.67 -2.11
CA PHE A 88 -6.55 8.13 -2.10
C PHE A 88 -5.56 7.02 -2.45
N VAL A 89 -4.33 7.46 -2.72
CA VAL A 89 -3.16 6.59 -2.94
C VAL A 89 -2.20 6.78 -1.78
N VAL A 90 -1.52 5.70 -1.39
CA VAL A 90 -0.37 5.73 -0.49
C VAL A 90 0.83 5.22 -1.26
N ILE A 91 1.88 6.02 -1.35
CA ILE A 91 3.18 5.58 -1.83
C ILE A 91 4.04 5.29 -0.61
N SER A 92 4.46 4.02 -0.49
CA SER A 92 5.24 3.59 0.67
C SER A 92 6.61 4.27 0.73
N HIS A 93 7.33 4.31 -0.38
CA HIS A 93 8.64 4.94 -0.47
C HIS A 93 9.02 5.26 -1.93
N ARG A 94 10.19 5.89 -2.14
CA ARG A 94 10.61 6.46 -3.42
C ARG A 94 11.09 5.48 -4.49
N HIS A 95 11.25 4.18 -4.22
CA HIS A 95 11.79 3.24 -5.20
C HIS A 95 10.83 3.04 -6.39
N GLY A 96 11.41 2.91 -7.59
CA GLY A 96 10.66 2.84 -8.84
C GLY A 96 9.69 1.68 -8.94
N ASP A 97 9.98 0.57 -8.27
CA ASP A 97 9.15 -0.63 -8.22
C ASP A 97 7.90 -0.49 -7.31
N HIS A 98 7.72 0.71 -6.72
CA HIS A 98 6.52 1.13 -5.99
C HIS A 98 5.81 2.33 -6.63
N THR A 99 6.51 3.11 -7.47
CA THR A 99 6.03 4.41 -7.97
C THR A 99 5.73 4.44 -9.47
N ALA A 100 6.25 3.50 -10.27
CA ALA A 100 6.22 3.61 -11.74
C ALA A 100 4.80 3.63 -12.34
N GLY A 101 3.82 2.98 -11.70
CA GLY A 101 2.42 2.99 -12.15
C GLY A 101 1.65 4.27 -11.83
N LEU A 102 2.21 5.19 -11.03
CA LEU A 102 1.51 6.40 -10.57
C LEU A 102 1.06 7.28 -11.75
N SER A 103 1.84 7.38 -12.82
CA SER A 103 1.45 8.10 -14.03
C SER A 103 0.20 7.52 -14.70
N HIS A 104 -0.05 6.20 -14.59
CA HIS A 104 -1.29 5.60 -15.07
C HIS A 104 -2.48 5.96 -14.18
N VAL A 105 -2.30 5.96 -12.86
CA VAL A 105 -3.33 6.38 -11.90
C VAL A 105 -3.75 7.82 -12.17
N LEU A 106 -2.79 8.73 -12.32
CA LEU A 106 -3.04 10.17 -12.54
C LEU A 106 -3.74 10.46 -13.87
N ARG A 107 -3.54 9.63 -14.91
CA ARG A 107 -4.33 9.77 -16.16
C ARG A 107 -5.81 9.45 -15.97
N LEU A 108 -6.15 8.54 -15.06
CA LEU A 108 -7.54 8.11 -14.80
C LEU A 108 -8.20 8.90 -13.66
N ASN A 109 -7.41 9.35 -12.71
CA ASN A 109 -7.86 10.11 -11.55
C ASN A 109 -6.87 11.24 -11.22
N PRO A 110 -6.85 12.33 -12.02
CA PRO A 110 -5.82 13.37 -11.94
C PRO A 110 -5.85 14.18 -10.64
N LYS A 111 -6.94 14.14 -9.91
CA LYS A 111 -7.11 14.88 -8.63
C LYS A 111 -7.02 13.99 -7.40
N VAL A 112 -6.73 12.70 -7.57
CA VAL A 112 -6.64 11.78 -6.45
C VAL A 112 -5.61 12.30 -5.44
N LYS A 113 -5.96 12.23 -4.15
CA LYS A 113 -5.03 12.55 -3.08
C LYS A 113 -3.97 11.47 -2.97
N ILE A 114 -2.71 11.85 -2.86
CA ILE A 114 -1.57 10.94 -2.72
C ILE A 114 -0.88 11.26 -1.42
N TYR A 115 -0.75 10.27 -0.55
CA TYR A 115 0.12 10.36 0.62
C TYR A 115 1.47 9.74 0.28
N ALA A 116 2.56 10.48 0.51
CA ALA A 116 3.92 10.04 0.26
C ALA A 116 4.84 10.45 1.42
N PRO A 117 5.96 9.74 1.65
CA PRO A 117 6.89 10.11 2.70
C PRO A 117 7.55 11.45 2.39
N LYS A 118 7.70 12.30 3.41
CA LYS A 118 8.41 13.56 3.33
C LYS A 118 9.91 13.31 3.34
N GLU A 119 10.48 13.18 2.15
CA GLU A 119 11.91 12.99 1.97
C GLU A 119 12.68 14.31 2.11
N ALA A 120 13.88 14.27 2.69
CA ALA A 120 14.77 15.41 2.74
C ALA A 120 15.38 15.75 1.36
N PHE A 121 15.60 14.71 0.55
CA PHE A 121 16.03 14.75 -0.84
C PHE A 121 15.68 13.43 -1.52
N GLY A 122 15.69 13.41 -2.85
CA GLY A 122 15.40 12.20 -3.61
C GLY A 122 14.25 12.35 -4.58
N GLU A 123 13.61 11.26 -4.95
CA GLU A 123 12.56 11.19 -5.95
C GLU A 123 11.30 11.98 -5.55
N PHE A 124 10.30 11.99 -6.39
CA PHE A 124 9.15 12.89 -6.41
C PHE A 124 9.49 14.33 -6.84
N GLY A 125 10.66 14.54 -7.51
CA GLY A 125 11.09 15.85 -7.97
C GLY A 125 11.62 16.76 -6.85
N SER A 126 11.93 16.22 -5.68
CA SER A 126 12.59 16.96 -4.63
C SER A 126 14.05 17.26 -4.98
N ALA A 127 14.58 18.34 -4.43
CA ALA A 127 15.94 18.76 -4.70
C ALA A 127 16.96 17.89 -3.96
N ILE A 128 17.98 17.43 -4.69
CA ILE A 128 19.19 16.84 -4.09
C ILE A 128 20.18 17.98 -3.85
N PRO A 129 20.75 18.13 -2.64
CA PRO A 129 21.78 19.13 -2.39
C PRO A 129 22.98 18.94 -3.29
N GLY A 130 23.50 19.99 -3.91
CA GLY A 130 24.72 19.91 -4.74
C GLY A 130 25.96 19.46 -3.98
N SER A 131 25.89 19.35 -2.65
CA SER A 131 26.96 18.84 -1.76
C SER A 131 26.82 17.36 -1.39
N PHE A 132 25.83 16.61 -1.95
CA PHE A 132 25.55 15.24 -1.53
C PHE A 132 26.70 14.24 -1.81
N TYR A 133 27.63 14.58 -2.71
CA TYR A 133 28.76 13.75 -3.08
C TYR A 133 30.08 14.35 -2.59
N ARG A 134 31.07 13.47 -2.37
CA ARG A 134 32.44 13.90 -2.03
C ARG A 134 33.09 14.49 -3.28
N ARG A 135 33.86 15.57 -3.09
CA ARG A 135 34.60 16.25 -4.16
C ARG A 135 36.08 15.93 -4.07
N ASP A 136 36.76 15.91 -5.23
CA ASP A 136 38.20 15.83 -5.34
C ASP A 136 38.69 17.01 -6.23
N SER A 137 39.32 17.98 -5.59
CA SER A 137 39.83 19.17 -6.28
C SER A 137 41.14 18.92 -7.06
N THR A 138 41.77 17.75 -6.93
CA THR A 138 42.98 17.40 -7.65
C THR A 138 42.69 16.93 -9.08
N LEU A 139 41.44 16.57 -9.36
CA LEU A 139 41.00 16.18 -10.70
C LEU A 139 40.85 17.41 -11.61
N PRO A 140 41.20 17.27 -12.93
CA PRO A 140 40.90 18.31 -13.88
C PRO A 140 39.39 18.54 -14.01
N ASP A 141 38.93 19.75 -14.35
CA ASP A 141 37.53 20.11 -14.42
C ASP A 141 36.70 19.18 -15.32
N SER A 142 37.28 18.67 -16.39
CA SER A 142 36.64 17.69 -17.29
C SER A 142 36.29 16.34 -16.63
N MET A 143 36.86 16.02 -15.48
CA MET A 143 36.59 14.82 -14.69
C MET A 143 35.76 15.12 -13.41
N ARG A 144 35.44 16.38 -13.19
CA ARG A 144 34.67 16.81 -12.00
C ARG A 144 33.22 17.01 -12.37
N TYR A 145 32.31 16.58 -11.52
CA TYR A 145 30.88 16.85 -11.70
C TYR A 145 30.64 18.34 -11.78
N PHE A 146 29.88 18.77 -12.80
CA PHE A 146 29.59 20.17 -13.09
C PHE A 146 30.85 21.04 -13.24
N ALA A 147 31.93 20.47 -13.77
CA ALA A 147 33.23 21.12 -13.86
C ALA A 147 33.71 21.75 -12.54
N GLY A 148 33.41 21.09 -11.42
CA GLY A 148 33.75 21.55 -10.08
C GLY A 148 32.82 22.59 -9.45
N SER A 149 31.83 23.07 -10.18
CA SER A 149 30.90 24.13 -9.74
C SER A 149 29.44 23.65 -9.80
N PRO A 150 29.03 22.69 -8.95
CA PRO A 150 27.65 22.19 -8.95
C PRO A 150 26.67 23.27 -8.51
N PRO A 151 25.41 23.22 -8.98
CA PRO A 151 24.35 24.04 -8.45
C PRO A 151 24.13 23.78 -6.97
N ALA A 152 23.51 24.71 -6.25
CA ALA A 152 23.17 24.53 -4.83
C ALA A 152 22.30 23.26 -4.61
N ALA A 153 21.44 22.95 -5.57
CA ALA A 153 20.62 21.75 -5.62
C ALA A 153 20.24 21.44 -7.07
N PHE A 154 19.92 20.17 -7.34
CA PHE A 154 19.38 19.71 -8.62
C PHE A 154 18.22 18.74 -8.39
N ALA A 155 17.21 18.74 -9.27
CA ALA A 155 16.10 17.81 -9.21
C ALA A 155 16.52 16.40 -9.61
N SER A 156 15.98 15.40 -8.95
CA SER A 156 16.15 13.99 -9.24
C SER A 156 14.82 13.25 -9.20
N GLY A 157 14.72 12.15 -9.93
CA GLY A 157 13.52 11.32 -9.98
C GLY A 157 12.42 11.87 -10.88
N THR A 158 11.26 11.21 -10.86
CA THR A 158 10.10 11.61 -11.64
C THR A 158 9.33 12.72 -10.92
N VAL A 159 9.02 13.77 -11.66
CA VAL A 159 8.25 14.91 -11.16
C VAL A 159 6.79 14.75 -11.58
N TRP A 160 5.87 14.89 -10.64
CA TRP A 160 4.43 14.99 -10.90
C TRP A 160 3.90 16.33 -10.37
N PRO A 161 4.19 17.46 -11.05
CA PRO A 161 3.91 18.81 -10.53
C PRO A 161 2.43 19.08 -10.30
N GLU A 162 1.55 18.42 -11.06
CA GLU A 162 0.10 18.54 -10.94
C GLU A 162 -0.52 17.55 -9.92
N ALA A 163 0.28 16.69 -9.31
CA ALA A 163 -0.21 15.67 -8.38
C ALA A 163 -0.56 16.28 -7.02
N ASN A 164 -1.71 15.88 -6.46
CA ASN A 164 -2.16 16.32 -5.13
C ASN A 164 -1.44 15.51 -4.03
N ILE A 165 -0.14 15.78 -3.82
CA ILE A 165 0.68 15.07 -2.85
C ILE A 165 0.58 15.72 -1.47
N GLN A 166 0.32 14.89 -0.46
CA GLN A 166 0.39 15.20 0.95
C GLN A 166 1.60 14.49 1.57
N TRP A 167 2.57 15.28 2.01
CA TRP A 167 3.81 14.76 2.59
C TRP A 167 3.62 14.34 4.04
N ILE A 168 4.03 13.10 4.37
CA ILE A 168 3.88 12.50 5.69
C ILE A 168 5.27 12.22 6.28
N ASP A 169 5.50 12.68 7.52
CA ASP A 169 6.73 12.45 8.28
C ASP A 169 6.50 11.94 9.70
N THR A 170 5.24 11.82 10.10
CA THR A 170 4.84 11.36 11.45
C THR A 170 3.69 10.36 11.37
N LEU A 171 3.34 9.77 12.51
CA LEU A 171 2.14 8.95 12.65
C LEU A 171 0.90 9.81 12.35
N THR A 172 0.17 9.50 11.28
CA THR A 172 -0.91 10.36 10.79
C THR A 172 -2.18 9.55 10.50
N GLN A 173 -3.27 9.85 11.19
CA GLN A 173 -4.58 9.29 10.86
C GLN A 173 -5.13 10.00 9.62
N VAL A 174 -5.40 9.25 8.55
CA VAL A 174 -5.86 9.79 7.24
C VAL A 174 -7.34 9.54 6.96
N ALA A 175 -7.94 8.58 7.67
CA ALA A 175 -9.37 8.31 7.69
C ALA A 175 -9.73 7.59 9.00
N PRO A 176 -11.02 7.49 9.38
CA PRO A 176 -11.44 6.69 10.54
C PRO A 176 -10.91 5.26 10.44
N GLY A 177 -10.13 4.82 11.43
CA GLY A 177 -9.52 3.49 11.48
C GLY A 177 -8.37 3.28 10.49
N VAL A 178 -7.88 4.31 9.80
CA VAL A 178 -6.79 4.23 8.82
C VAL A 178 -5.68 5.20 9.20
N THR A 179 -4.49 4.68 9.48
CA THR A 179 -3.34 5.46 9.94
C THR A 179 -2.09 5.14 9.11
N LEU A 180 -1.32 6.15 8.75
CA LEU A 180 -0.01 6.03 8.15
C LEU A 180 1.07 6.09 9.25
N ILE A 181 1.99 5.14 9.20
CA ILE A 181 3.14 5.03 10.11
C ILE A 181 4.37 5.41 9.31
N SER A 182 5.03 6.52 9.69
CA SER A 182 6.27 6.94 9.05
C SER A 182 7.47 6.41 9.81
N THR A 183 8.37 5.73 9.11
CA THR A 183 9.63 5.21 9.65
C THR A 183 10.80 5.58 8.74
N VAL A 184 12.03 5.51 9.28
CA VAL A 184 13.25 5.89 8.56
C VAL A 184 14.23 4.73 8.59
N SER A 185 14.74 4.35 7.44
CA SER A 185 15.86 3.41 7.34
C SER A 185 17.14 4.07 7.82
N LYS A 186 17.85 3.38 8.72
CA LYS A 186 19.14 3.81 9.26
C LYS A 186 20.32 3.03 8.65
N THR A 187 20.12 2.41 7.49
CA THR A 187 21.19 1.64 6.82
C THR A 187 22.36 2.55 6.46
N PRO A 188 23.57 2.30 6.97
CA PRO A 188 24.75 3.12 6.70
C PRO A 188 25.09 3.16 5.19
N GLY A 189 25.61 4.29 4.72
CA GLY A 189 26.13 4.46 3.36
C GLY A 189 25.08 4.68 2.28
N THR A 190 23.79 4.74 2.62
CA THR A 190 22.70 5.12 1.72
C THR A 190 22.15 6.49 2.08
N LEU A 191 21.51 7.16 1.12
CA LEU A 191 20.68 8.32 1.42
C LEU A 191 19.54 7.90 2.35
N GLU A 192 19.18 8.77 3.29
CA GLU A 192 18.04 8.53 4.16
C GLU A 192 16.82 8.09 3.33
N LEU A 193 16.21 7.00 3.71
CA LEU A 193 15.00 6.47 3.08
C LEU A 193 13.87 6.47 4.09
N ARG A 194 12.84 7.23 3.80
CA ARG A 194 11.60 7.24 4.58
C ARG A 194 10.60 6.29 3.97
N GLU A 195 9.89 5.57 4.81
CA GLU A 195 8.88 4.61 4.39
C GLU A 195 7.59 4.78 5.19
N LEU A 196 6.46 4.77 4.47
CA LEU A 196 5.13 4.73 5.04
C LEU A 196 4.60 3.30 5.04
N SER A 197 4.08 2.89 6.18
CA SER A 197 3.24 1.71 6.30
C SER A 197 1.80 2.13 6.54
N LEU A 198 0.84 1.37 6.02
CA LEU A 198 -0.58 1.62 6.20
C LEU A 198 -1.15 0.68 7.25
N ALA A 199 -1.65 1.22 8.35
CA ALA A 199 -2.35 0.48 9.39
C ALA A 199 -3.85 0.68 9.26
N VAL A 200 -4.59 -0.43 9.21
CA VAL A 200 -6.07 -0.47 9.19
C VAL A 200 -6.55 -1.17 10.45
N ARG A 201 -7.52 -0.57 11.14
CA ARG A 201 -8.05 -1.07 12.41
C ARG A 201 -9.14 -2.11 12.18
N GLY A 202 -8.82 -3.39 12.24
CA GLY A 202 -9.81 -4.47 12.16
C GLY A 202 -10.41 -4.85 13.53
N PRO A 203 -11.47 -5.66 13.55
CA PRO A 203 -12.09 -6.13 14.80
C PRO A 203 -11.19 -7.07 15.62
N GLN A 204 -10.15 -7.65 15.01
CA GLN A 204 -9.19 -8.55 15.67
C GLN A 204 -7.83 -7.89 15.94
N GLY A 205 -7.67 -6.60 15.66
CA GLY A 205 -6.45 -5.83 15.78
C GLY A 205 -6.04 -5.16 14.48
N LEU A 206 -4.82 -4.62 14.43
CA LEU A 206 -4.31 -3.91 13.27
C LEU A 206 -3.99 -4.86 12.11
N VAL A 207 -4.40 -4.46 10.91
CA VAL A 207 -3.89 -4.99 9.65
C VAL A 207 -2.87 -4.00 9.09
N LEU A 208 -1.63 -4.44 8.93
CA LEU A 208 -0.50 -3.62 8.56
C LEU A 208 -0.04 -3.97 7.13
N LEU A 209 -0.07 -2.99 6.23
CA LEU A 209 0.52 -3.11 4.91
C LEU A 209 1.87 -2.37 4.90
N VAL A 210 2.90 -3.05 4.43
CA VAL A 210 4.26 -2.54 4.30
C VAL A 210 4.71 -2.64 2.84
N GLY A 211 5.51 -1.68 2.36
CA GLY A 211 6.09 -1.73 1.02
C GLY A 211 7.24 -2.73 0.97
N CYS A 212 8.41 -2.29 1.40
CA CYS A 212 9.61 -3.11 1.49
C CYS A 212 10.07 -3.39 2.93
N SER A 213 9.69 -2.58 3.89
CA SER A 213 10.24 -2.63 5.27
C SER A 213 11.75 -2.33 5.32
N HIS A 214 12.24 -1.34 4.56
CA HIS A 214 13.65 -0.92 4.61
C HIS A 214 14.13 -0.52 6.01
N PRO A 215 13.29 0.10 6.88
CA PRO A 215 13.65 0.36 8.27
C PRO A 215 13.76 -0.90 9.13
N GLY A 216 13.37 -2.05 8.60
CA GLY A 216 13.16 -3.32 9.31
C GLY A 216 11.75 -3.43 9.88
N ILE A 217 11.13 -4.61 9.68
CA ILE A 217 9.72 -4.84 10.12
C ILE A 217 9.55 -4.63 11.64
N GLU A 218 10.55 -4.96 12.46
CA GLU A 218 10.50 -4.76 13.91
C GLU A 218 10.47 -3.27 14.28
N THR A 219 11.16 -2.40 13.52
CA THR A 219 11.10 -0.94 13.67
C THR A 219 9.71 -0.40 13.34
N ILE A 220 9.08 -0.93 12.29
CA ILE A 220 7.72 -0.54 11.90
C ILE A 220 6.71 -0.98 12.98
N LEU A 221 6.87 -2.19 13.52
CA LEU A 221 6.04 -2.68 14.64
C LEU A 221 6.21 -1.83 15.90
N GLU A 222 7.43 -1.42 16.24
CA GLU A 222 7.66 -0.50 17.36
C GLU A 222 6.96 0.85 17.12
N ALA A 223 7.03 1.39 15.89
CA ALA A 223 6.37 2.63 15.52
C ALA A 223 4.84 2.53 15.50
N SER A 224 4.28 1.31 15.42
CA SER A 224 2.83 1.08 15.50
C SER A 224 2.26 1.07 16.92
N ARG A 225 3.10 0.91 17.97
CA ARG A 225 2.66 0.79 19.37
C ARG A 225 1.75 1.92 19.86
N PRO A 226 1.92 3.20 19.46
CA PRO A 226 1.01 4.26 19.89
C PRO A 226 -0.45 4.07 19.43
N LEU A 227 -0.71 3.17 18.47
CA LEU A 227 -2.08 2.82 18.06
C LEU A 227 -2.80 1.96 19.10
N GLY A 228 -2.07 1.42 20.08
CA GLY A 228 -2.63 0.73 21.25
C GLY A 228 -3.22 -0.65 20.96
N GLU A 229 -2.95 -1.23 19.79
CA GLU A 229 -3.54 -2.50 19.37
C GLU A 229 -2.47 -3.50 18.93
N ARG A 230 -2.79 -4.78 19.10
CA ARG A 230 -2.02 -5.90 18.56
C ARG A 230 -2.07 -5.89 17.04
N VAL A 231 -0.94 -6.22 16.38
CA VAL A 231 -0.93 -6.44 14.94
C VAL A 231 -1.47 -7.85 14.65
N HIS A 232 -2.65 -7.88 14.03
CA HIS A 232 -3.31 -9.14 13.67
C HIS A 232 -2.74 -9.73 12.38
N LEU A 233 -2.48 -8.91 11.36
CA LEU A 233 -2.05 -9.37 10.04
C LEU A 233 -1.07 -8.38 9.42
N ILE A 234 0.03 -8.90 8.86
CA ILE A 234 1.01 -8.11 8.10
C ILE A 234 0.94 -8.54 6.63
N PHE A 235 0.84 -7.58 5.70
CA PHE A 235 0.98 -7.75 4.26
C PHE A 235 2.23 -7.05 3.74
N GLY A 236 2.87 -7.60 2.69
CA GLY A 236 3.88 -6.94 1.89
C GLY A 236 5.30 -7.45 2.11
N GLY A 237 6.29 -6.63 1.71
CA GLY A 237 7.70 -7.00 1.67
C GLY A 237 8.42 -6.85 3.00
N LEU A 238 9.30 -7.81 3.33
CA LEU A 238 10.11 -7.78 4.55
C LEU A 238 11.59 -7.49 4.29
N HIS A 239 11.95 -7.19 3.04
CA HIS A 239 13.30 -6.86 2.57
C HIS A 239 14.38 -7.88 2.97
N LEU A 240 14.10 -9.17 2.75
CA LEU A 240 14.98 -10.27 3.15
C LEU A 240 15.53 -11.12 1.98
N PRO A 241 15.53 -10.68 0.69
CA PRO A 241 15.86 -11.57 -0.43
C PRO A 241 17.33 -12.01 -0.42
N ALA A 242 18.22 -11.22 0.20
CA ALA A 242 19.63 -11.52 0.34
C ALA A 242 20.06 -11.71 1.82
N ALA A 243 19.11 -11.82 2.74
CA ALA A 243 19.42 -11.98 4.14
C ALA A 243 19.93 -13.40 4.45
N PRO A 244 20.92 -13.56 5.37
CA PRO A 244 21.34 -14.87 5.85
C PRO A 244 20.21 -15.64 6.53
N ASP A 245 20.22 -16.97 6.46
CA ASP A 245 19.20 -17.84 7.09
C ASP A 245 19.04 -17.59 8.59
N THR A 246 20.12 -17.24 9.29
CA THR A 246 20.10 -16.88 10.71
C THR A 246 19.26 -15.63 10.97
N THR A 247 19.39 -14.62 10.12
CA THR A 247 18.59 -13.38 10.18
C THR A 247 17.13 -13.67 9.87
N ILE A 248 16.86 -14.44 8.81
CA ILE A 248 15.52 -14.86 8.42
C ILE A 248 14.84 -15.63 9.57
N GLY A 249 15.53 -16.63 10.16
CA GLY A 249 15.01 -17.41 11.26
C GLY A 249 14.71 -16.56 12.50
N ARG A 250 15.62 -15.66 12.85
CA ARG A 250 15.45 -14.72 13.97
C ARG A 250 14.20 -13.82 13.77
N ILE A 251 14.06 -13.23 12.58
CA ILE A 251 12.91 -12.34 12.29
C ILE A 251 11.61 -13.14 12.32
N ALA A 252 11.56 -14.32 11.69
CA ALA A 252 10.34 -15.14 11.67
C ALA A 252 9.90 -15.53 13.09
N SER A 253 10.84 -15.96 13.96
CA SER A 253 10.56 -16.27 15.35
C SER A 253 10.16 -15.01 16.16
N SER A 254 10.84 -13.91 15.96
CA SER A 254 10.53 -12.63 16.64
C SER A 254 9.11 -12.14 16.32
N LEU A 255 8.70 -12.20 15.06
CA LEU A 255 7.33 -11.82 14.66
C LEU A 255 6.27 -12.62 15.40
N ARG A 256 6.50 -13.94 15.59
CA ARG A 256 5.57 -14.82 16.29
C ARG A 256 5.64 -14.64 17.81
N ASP A 257 6.85 -14.67 18.39
CA ASP A 257 7.06 -14.88 19.82
C ASP A 257 7.17 -13.59 20.61
N ARG A 258 7.81 -12.56 20.03
CA ARG A 258 8.00 -11.26 20.67
C ARG A 258 6.92 -10.27 20.33
N TRP A 259 6.53 -10.21 19.05
CA TRP A 259 5.54 -9.25 18.55
C TRP A 259 4.12 -9.80 18.56
N ASP A 260 3.96 -11.08 18.82
CA ASP A 260 2.66 -11.77 18.87
C ASP A 260 1.80 -11.48 17.63
N VAL A 261 2.43 -11.41 16.45
CA VAL A 261 1.73 -11.24 15.18
C VAL A 261 0.86 -12.47 14.95
N ALA A 262 -0.45 -12.25 14.79
CA ALA A 262 -1.36 -13.39 14.68
C ALA A 262 -1.23 -14.10 13.34
N ARG A 263 -1.13 -13.36 12.23
CA ARG A 263 -1.08 -13.89 10.86
C ARG A 263 -0.07 -13.10 10.02
N ILE A 264 0.48 -13.72 8.99
CA ILE A 264 1.41 -13.08 8.07
C ILE A 264 1.08 -13.45 6.62
N ALA A 265 1.06 -12.44 5.75
CA ALA A 265 0.83 -12.52 4.31
C ALA A 265 2.01 -11.85 3.56
N PRO A 266 3.22 -12.46 3.59
CA PRO A 266 4.40 -11.83 3.03
C PRO A 266 4.33 -11.82 1.50
N GLY A 267 4.91 -10.77 0.89
CA GLY A 267 4.95 -10.55 -0.55
C GLY A 267 6.25 -9.94 -1.00
N HIS A 268 6.30 -9.57 -2.27
CA HIS A 268 7.32 -8.73 -2.91
C HIS A 268 8.77 -9.11 -2.55
N CYS A 269 9.50 -8.20 -1.92
CA CYS A 269 10.93 -8.34 -1.57
C CYS A 269 11.19 -9.17 -0.29
N THR A 270 10.26 -10.01 0.15
CA THR A 270 10.50 -10.89 1.31
C THR A 270 11.56 -11.95 1.01
N GLY A 271 11.59 -12.51 -0.21
CA GLY A 271 12.54 -13.53 -0.62
C GLY A 271 12.08 -14.97 -0.34
N GLU A 272 12.42 -15.91 -1.24
CA GLU A 272 11.94 -17.29 -1.20
C GLU A 272 12.36 -18.07 0.07
N PRO A 273 13.63 -17.96 0.57
CA PRO A 273 14.00 -18.58 1.84
C PRO A 273 13.18 -18.05 3.03
N ALA A 274 12.84 -16.75 3.03
CA ALA A 274 12.01 -16.15 4.07
C ALA A 274 10.56 -16.59 3.97
N PHE A 275 9.98 -16.76 2.76
CA PHE A 275 8.67 -17.38 2.59
C PHE A 275 8.62 -18.78 3.21
N ALA A 276 9.63 -19.61 2.96
CA ALA A 276 9.71 -20.96 3.52
C ALA A 276 9.81 -20.96 5.06
N ALA A 277 10.65 -20.08 5.63
CA ALA A 277 10.81 -19.93 7.07
C ALA A 277 9.51 -19.46 7.75
N LEU A 278 8.86 -18.42 7.18
CA LEU A 278 7.60 -17.89 7.69
C LEU A 278 6.47 -18.93 7.61
N ARG A 279 6.36 -19.71 6.51
CA ARG A 279 5.40 -20.81 6.42
C ARG A 279 5.61 -21.85 7.53
N ARG A 280 6.87 -22.22 7.81
CA ARG A 280 7.20 -23.16 8.87
C ARG A 280 6.84 -22.62 10.26
N VAL A 281 7.17 -21.34 10.53
CA VAL A 281 6.97 -20.72 11.85
C VAL A 281 5.49 -20.40 12.12
N PHE A 282 4.75 -19.92 11.12
CA PHE A 282 3.35 -19.53 11.27
C PHE A 282 2.35 -20.66 10.98
N GLY A 283 2.73 -21.71 10.24
CA GLY A 283 1.85 -22.83 9.93
C GLY A 283 0.54 -22.38 9.27
N SER A 284 -0.60 -22.71 9.85
CA SER A 284 -1.94 -22.33 9.37
C SER A 284 -2.21 -20.81 9.45
N ARG A 285 -1.38 -20.06 10.17
CA ARG A 285 -1.46 -18.59 10.28
C ARG A 285 -0.72 -17.87 9.15
N TYR A 286 0.00 -18.61 8.29
CA TYR A 286 0.58 -18.06 7.06
C TYR A 286 -0.52 -17.90 6.01
N VAL A 287 -0.61 -16.73 5.40
CA VAL A 287 -1.59 -16.39 4.37
C VAL A 287 -0.88 -16.25 3.04
N TYR A 288 -1.34 -16.94 2.02
CA TYR A 288 -0.83 -16.74 0.67
C TYR A 288 -1.34 -15.39 0.10
N ALA A 289 -0.42 -14.55 -0.37
CA ALA A 289 -0.72 -13.21 -0.88
C ALA A 289 -0.06 -12.95 -2.25
N GLY A 290 -0.11 -13.90 -3.16
CA GLY A 290 0.40 -13.72 -4.52
C GLY A 290 -0.48 -12.82 -5.39
N LEU A 291 0.07 -12.38 -6.53
CA LEU A 291 -0.62 -11.54 -7.51
C LEU A 291 -2.03 -12.06 -7.84
N GLY A 292 -3.03 -11.21 -7.74
CA GLY A 292 -4.44 -11.50 -7.99
C GLY A 292 -5.19 -12.14 -6.82
N THR A 293 -4.54 -12.37 -5.67
CA THR A 293 -5.21 -12.86 -4.46
C THR A 293 -6.06 -11.77 -3.84
N VAL A 294 -7.25 -12.16 -3.37
CA VAL A 294 -8.14 -11.31 -2.56
C VAL A 294 -8.17 -11.92 -1.16
N ILE A 295 -7.89 -11.10 -0.16
CA ILE A 295 -7.80 -11.54 1.24
C ILE A 295 -8.74 -10.66 2.06
N GLU A 296 -9.70 -11.28 2.75
CA GLU A 296 -10.59 -10.57 3.66
C GLU A 296 -9.78 -10.04 4.86
N VAL A 297 -10.08 -8.80 5.24
CA VAL A 297 -9.57 -8.17 6.45
C VAL A 297 -10.54 -8.49 7.57
N PRO A 298 -10.10 -9.31 8.55
CA PRO A 298 -10.98 -9.74 9.65
C PRO A 298 -11.31 -8.61 10.62
#